data_55d29464e0cb9ff1e09231986d78c0da
#
_entry.id   55d29464e0cb9ff1e09231986d78c0da
#
_cell.length_a   1.000
_cell.length_b   1.000
_cell.length_c   1.000
_cell.angle_alpha   90.00
_cell.angle_beta   90.00
_cell.angle_gamma   90.00
#
_symmetry.space_group_name_H-M   'P 1'
#
loop_
_entity.id
_entity.type
_entity.pdbx_description
1 polymer ?
#
loop_
_entity_poly.entity_id
_entity_poly.type
_entity_poly.pdbx_seq_one_letter_code
_entity_poly.pdbx_strand_id
1 'polypeptide(L)'
;MASILTPGTVSLQLRMLEEEETSASSSGSPTDAVIFVGISLVLGIASRHALRGTRVPYTVALLVLGIGLGALEYGTNHRLGKIGDGIRLWANIDPDLLLAVFLPALLFESSFSMEVHQIKRCIMQMFLLAGPGVLISTFCLGAALKLAFPYNWSWKTSLLLGGLLSATDPVAVVALLKELGASKKLSTIIEGESLMNDGTAIVVYQLFYRMVRGWSFNWGAVIKFLTQVSLGAVGIGLAFGIASVLWLGFIFNDTVIEISLTLAVSYVAYFTRHKKGLMFLEF
;
A
#
# COMPACT_ATOMS: atom_id res chain seq x y z
N MET A 1 31.93 -49.54 -3.37
CA MET A 1 32.62 -48.58 -2.53
C MET A 1 31.55 -47.88 -1.66
N ALA A 2 31.31 -48.42 -0.47
CA ALA A 2 30.36 -47.84 0.48
C ALA A 2 31.14 -46.79 1.30
N SER A 3 30.81 -45.50 1.11
CA SER A 3 31.37 -44.42 1.91
C SER A 3 30.74 -44.46 3.31
N ILE A 4 31.55 -44.77 4.29
CA ILE A 4 31.23 -44.79 5.70
C ILE A 4 30.85 -43.38 6.14
N LEU A 5 29.56 -43.14 6.32
CA LEU A 5 29.05 -41.93 6.97
C LEU A 5 29.49 -41.96 8.45
N THR A 6 30.31 -41.03 8.86
CA THR A 6 30.72 -40.88 10.25
C THR A 6 29.53 -40.49 11.13
N PRO A 7 29.47 -40.95 12.42
CA PRO A 7 28.31 -40.64 13.28
C PRO A 7 28.01 -39.14 13.45
N GLY A 8 29.02 -38.30 13.26
CA GLY A 8 28.88 -36.85 13.31
C GLY A 8 28.12 -36.23 12.12
N THR A 9 28.23 -36.80 10.92
CA THR A 9 27.52 -36.33 9.75
C THR A 9 26.06 -36.72 9.77
N VAL A 10 25.70 -37.86 10.31
CA VAL A 10 24.32 -38.31 10.50
C VAL A 10 23.59 -37.46 11.54
N SER A 11 24.24 -37.11 12.65
CA SER A 11 23.66 -36.25 13.68
C SER A 11 23.47 -34.79 13.19
N LEU A 12 24.35 -34.31 12.32
CA LEU A 12 24.22 -32.98 11.73
C LEU A 12 23.07 -32.95 10.70
N GLN A 13 22.93 -33.99 9.87
CA GLN A 13 21.81 -34.12 8.93
C GLN A 13 20.47 -34.28 9.66
N LEU A 14 20.40 -35.04 10.74
CA LEU A 14 19.20 -35.15 11.55
C LEU A 14 18.82 -33.83 12.22
N ARG A 15 19.77 -33.06 12.70
CA ARG A 15 19.51 -31.70 13.24
C ARG A 15 19.03 -30.72 12.15
N MET A 16 19.61 -30.79 10.98
CA MET A 16 19.17 -29.92 9.87
C MET A 16 17.75 -30.31 9.37
N LEU A 17 17.43 -31.62 9.38
CA LEU A 17 16.07 -32.08 9.07
C LEU A 17 15.07 -31.72 10.18
N GLU A 18 15.48 -31.80 11.47
CA GLU A 18 14.64 -31.32 12.58
C GLU A 18 14.47 -29.80 12.59
N GLU A 19 15.47 -29.02 12.16
CA GLU A 19 15.37 -27.58 11.98
C GLU A 19 14.51 -27.22 10.75
N GLU A 20 14.58 -27.98 9.67
CA GLU A 20 13.68 -27.85 8.51
C GLU A 20 12.24 -28.26 8.86
N GLU A 21 12.01 -29.36 9.60
CA GLU A 21 10.68 -29.75 10.06
C GLU A 21 10.11 -28.75 11.09
N THR A 22 10.92 -28.18 11.97
CA THR A 22 10.48 -27.14 12.91
C THR A 22 10.24 -25.81 12.23
N SER A 23 10.99 -25.46 11.22
CA SER A 23 10.71 -24.26 10.39
C SER A 23 9.51 -24.46 9.46
N ALA A 24 9.29 -25.66 8.93
CA ALA A 24 8.10 -26.00 8.14
C ALA A 24 6.82 -26.10 9.00
N SER A 25 6.93 -26.53 10.26
CA SER A 25 5.77 -26.57 11.17
C SER A 25 5.42 -25.21 11.78
N SER A 26 6.32 -24.22 11.69
CA SER A 26 6.04 -22.83 12.07
C SER A 26 5.41 -21.99 10.94
N SER A 27 5.43 -22.46 9.71
CA SER A 27 4.67 -21.88 8.61
C SER A 27 3.24 -22.46 8.64
N GLY A 28 2.28 -21.68 9.11
CA GLY A 28 0.86 -22.04 9.09
C GLY A 28 0.46 -22.60 7.73
N SER A 29 -0.40 -23.61 7.70
CA SER A 29 -0.78 -24.25 6.45
C SER A 29 -1.51 -23.25 5.53
N PRO A 30 -1.41 -23.33 4.21
CA PRO A 30 -2.18 -22.48 3.30
C PRO A 30 -3.68 -22.50 3.59
N THR A 31 -4.17 -23.60 4.16
CA THR A 31 -5.57 -23.77 4.59
C THR A 31 -5.94 -22.81 5.72
N ASP A 32 -5.03 -22.54 6.67
CA ASP A 32 -5.27 -21.65 7.80
C ASP A 32 -5.35 -20.18 7.33
N ALA A 33 -4.57 -19.83 6.32
CA ALA A 33 -4.68 -18.52 5.66
C ALA A 33 -6.05 -18.32 4.99
N VAL A 34 -6.56 -19.33 4.28
CA VAL A 34 -7.86 -19.27 3.62
C VAL A 34 -9.01 -19.20 4.64
N ILE A 35 -8.92 -19.97 5.73
CA ILE A 35 -9.89 -19.92 6.83
C ILE A 35 -9.92 -18.53 7.44
N PHE A 36 -8.75 -17.94 7.69
CA PHE A 36 -8.68 -16.58 8.24
C PHE A 36 -9.28 -15.53 7.30
N VAL A 37 -9.02 -15.62 5.98
CA VAL A 37 -9.65 -14.74 4.98
C VAL A 37 -11.17 -14.88 5.02
N GLY A 38 -11.68 -16.11 5.06
CA GLY A 38 -13.14 -16.35 5.16
C GLY A 38 -13.75 -15.72 6.42
N ILE A 39 -13.10 -15.91 7.57
CA ILE A 39 -13.55 -15.30 8.84
C ILE A 39 -13.47 -13.78 8.77
N SER A 40 -12.41 -13.22 8.21
CA SER A 40 -12.24 -11.77 8.07
C SER A 40 -13.32 -11.15 7.18
N LEU A 41 -13.70 -11.82 6.10
CA LEU A 41 -14.80 -11.39 5.25
C LEU A 41 -16.14 -11.42 5.97
N VAL A 42 -16.43 -12.49 6.72
CA VAL A 42 -17.67 -12.58 7.53
C VAL A 42 -17.71 -11.50 8.60
N LEU A 43 -16.60 -11.27 9.32
CA LEU A 43 -16.48 -10.19 10.30
C LEU A 43 -16.65 -8.81 9.64
N GLY A 44 -16.09 -8.63 8.45
CA GLY A 44 -16.26 -7.41 7.66
C GLY A 44 -17.73 -7.14 7.32
N ILE A 45 -18.43 -8.15 6.81
CA ILE A 45 -19.86 -8.04 6.48
C ILE A 45 -20.70 -7.79 7.74
N ALA A 46 -20.43 -8.52 8.81
CA ALA A 46 -21.13 -8.38 10.09
C ALA A 46 -20.93 -6.97 10.68
N SER A 47 -19.68 -6.46 10.67
CA SER A 47 -19.36 -5.11 11.13
C SER A 47 -20.08 -4.04 10.32
N ARG A 48 -20.08 -4.19 8.99
CA ARG A 48 -20.79 -3.27 8.10
C ARG A 48 -22.30 -3.28 8.36
N HIS A 49 -22.86 -4.45 8.63
CA HIS A 49 -24.28 -4.59 8.95
C HIS A 49 -24.63 -3.99 10.32
N ALA A 50 -23.82 -4.28 11.34
CA ALA A 50 -24.03 -3.80 12.72
C ALA A 50 -23.85 -2.27 12.84
N LEU A 51 -22.94 -1.68 12.06
CA LEU A 51 -22.68 -0.24 12.06
C LEU A 51 -23.62 0.57 11.16
N ARG A 52 -24.52 -0.08 10.46
CA ARG A 52 -25.49 0.57 9.59
C ARG A 52 -26.36 1.55 10.38
N GLY A 53 -26.24 2.84 10.07
CA GLY A 53 -26.94 3.90 10.79
C GLY A 53 -26.18 4.49 11.99
N THR A 54 -24.98 4.01 12.30
CA THR A 54 -24.09 4.65 13.28
C THR A 54 -23.16 5.64 12.57
N ARG A 55 -22.66 6.64 13.30
CA ARG A 55 -21.69 7.60 12.76
C ARG A 55 -20.22 7.11 12.83
N VAL A 56 -20.01 5.82 13.06
CA VAL A 56 -18.67 5.22 13.17
C VAL A 56 -18.23 4.75 11.79
N PRO A 57 -17.08 5.24 11.28
CA PRO A 57 -16.55 4.75 10.01
C PRO A 57 -16.25 3.25 10.10
N TYR A 58 -16.70 2.51 9.11
CA TYR A 58 -16.54 1.06 9.03
C TYR A 58 -15.07 0.61 9.09
N THR A 59 -14.17 1.35 8.45
CA THR A 59 -12.73 1.06 8.44
C THR A 59 -12.11 1.14 9.83
N VAL A 60 -12.55 2.09 10.66
CA VAL A 60 -12.09 2.22 12.05
C VAL A 60 -12.54 1.03 12.88
N ALA A 61 -13.78 0.57 12.70
CA ALA A 61 -14.26 -0.61 13.40
C ALA A 61 -13.49 -1.87 13.03
N LEU A 62 -13.15 -2.05 11.73
CA LEU A 62 -12.30 -3.16 11.29
C LEU A 62 -10.90 -3.10 11.89
N LEU A 63 -10.31 -1.91 11.98
CA LEU A 63 -9.01 -1.71 12.62
C LEU A 63 -9.05 -2.14 14.09
N VAL A 64 -10.06 -1.69 14.85
CA VAL A 64 -10.24 -2.06 16.27
C VAL A 64 -10.44 -3.57 16.43
N LEU A 65 -11.23 -4.19 15.55
CA LEU A 65 -11.42 -5.65 15.54
C LEU A 65 -10.10 -6.38 15.24
N GLY A 66 -9.32 -5.90 14.27
CA GLY A 66 -8.02 -6.48 13.95
C GLY A 66 -7.05 -6.40 15.12
N ILE A 67 -6.97 -5.24 15.78
CA ILE A 67 -6.16 -5.07 17.01
C ILE A 67 -6.63 -6.02 18.10
N GLY A 68 -7.95 -6.15 18.29
CA GLY A 68 -8.54 -7.06 19.27
C GLY A 68 -8.20 -8.53 19.01
N LEU A 69 -8.29 -8.99 17.75
CA LEU A 69 -7.94 -10.35 17.36
C LEU A 69 -6.44 -10.63 17.56
N GLY A 70 -5.58 -9.66 17.19
CA GLY A 70 -4.14 -9.75 17.44
C GLY A 70 -3.82 -9.81 18.94
N ALA A 71 -4.43 -8.92 19.72
CA ALA A 71 -4.24 -8.92 21.19
C ALA A 71 -4.72 -10.23 21.85
N LEU A 72 -5.79 -10.83 21.38
CA LEU A 72 -6.29 -12.13 21.85
C LEU A 72 -5.28 -13.24 21.52
N GLU A 73 -4.77 -13.30 20.29
CA GLU A 73 -3.81 -14.33 19.89
C GLU A 73 -2.51 -14.25 20.72
N TYR A 74 -1.93 -13.08 20.83
CA TYR A 74 -0.70 -12.87 21.60
C TYR A 74 -0.93 -12.95 23.12
N GLY A 75 -2.09 -12.51 23.61
CA GLY A 75 -2.44 -12.54 25.04
C GLY A 75 -2.80 -13.94 25.54
N THR A 76 -3.31 -14.83 24.69
CA THR A 76 -3.63 -16.22 25.05
C THR A 76 -2.47 -17.20 24.83
N ASN A 77 -1.26 -16.70 24.56
CA ASN A 77 -0.09 -17.54 24.26
C ASN A 77 -0.38 -18.55 23.14
N HIS A 78 -0.91 -18.08 22.03
CA HIS A 78 -1.16 -18.87 20.81
C HIS A 78 -2.15 -20.04 20.99
N ARG A 79 -3.17 -19.89 21.84
CA ARG A 79 -4.17 -20.93 22.09
C ARG A 79 -5.41 -20.85 21.17
N LEU A 80 -5.47 -19.94 20.20
CA LEU A 80 -6.60 -19.81 19.28
C LEU A 80 -6.63 -20.88 18.17
N GLY A 81 -5.69 -21.83 18.17
CA GLY A 81 -5.61 -22.93 17.19
C GLY A 81 -5.50 -22.40 15.74
N LYS A 82 -6.23 -22.99 14.79
CA LYS A 82 -6.17 -22.66 13.36
C LYS A 82 -6.44 -21.20 13.03
N ILE A 83 -7.26 -20.52 13.81
CA ILE A 83 -7.54 -19.09 13.64
C ILE A 83 -6.31 -18.28 14.02
N GLY A 84 -5.65 -18.63 15.14
CA GLY A 84 -4.41 -18.02 15.57
C GLY A 84 -3.27 -18.21 14.57
N ASP A 85 -3.16 -19.41 14.00
CA ASP A 85 -2.19 -19.70 12.93
C ASP A 85 -2.42 -18.81 11.71
N GLY A 86 -3.68 -18.63 11.31
CA GLY A 86 -4.05 -17.71 10.24
C GLY A 86 -3.71 -16.24 10.56
N ILE A 87 -3.99 -15.77 11.78
CA ILE A 87 -3.63 -14.41 12.22
C ILE A 87 -2.12 -14.19 12.14
N ARG A 88 -1.32 -15.14 12.62
CA ARG A 88 0.15 -15.05 12.58
C ARG A 88 0.70 -15.06 11.17
N LEU A 89 0.14 -15.88 10.29
CA LEU A 89 0.55 -15.95 8.89
C LEU A 89 0.31 -14.60 8.19
N TRP A 90 -0.85 -13.97 8.43
CA TRP A 90 -1.16 -12.66 7.88
C TRP A 90 -0.37 -11.52 8.55
N ALA A 91 -0.06 -11.63 9.83
CA ALA A 91 0.79 -10.66 10.52
C ALA A 91 2.24 -10.67 10.02
N ASN A 92 2.73 -11.82 9.56
CA ASN A 92 4.08 -12.01 9.04
C ASN A 92 4.16 -11.97 7.51
N ILE A 93 3.09 -11.56 6.83
CA ILE A 93 3.12 -11.42 5.37
C ILE A 93 4.16 -10.37 4.96
N ASP A 94 4.88 -10.66 3.87
CA ASP A 94 5.84 -9.73 3.30
C ASP A 94 5.13 -8.41 2.93
N PRO A 95 5.56 -7.26 3.48
CA PRO A 95 4.98 -5.96 3.17
C PRO A 95 5.01 -5.62 1.67
N ASP A 96 6.05 -6.03 0.95
CA ASP A 96 6.19 -5.78 -0.48
C ASP A 96 5.16 -6.58 -1.28
N LEU A 97 4.89 -7.82 -0.88
CA LEU A 97 3.83 -8.64 -1.47
C LEU A 97 2.45 -8.03 -1.22
N LEU A 98 2.21 -7.57 0.01
CA LEU A 98 0.94 -6.92 0.38
C LEU A 98 0.70 -5.66 -0.46
N LEU A 99 1.70 -4.80 -0.58
CA LEU A 99 1.64 -3.62 -1.44
C LEU A 99 1.44 -3.99 -2.91
N ALA A 100 2.17 -4.98 -3.42
CA ALA A 100 2.08 -5.42 -4.81
C ALA A 100 0.69 -5.95 -5.19
N VAL A 101 -0.01 -6.60 -4.26
CA VAL A 101 -1.34 -7.17 -4.49
C VAL A 101 -2.45 -6.14 -4.30
N PHE A 102 -2.44 -5.38 -3.21
CA PHE A 102 -3.57 -4.52 -2.87
C PHE A 102 -3.48 -3.13 -3.47
N LEU A 103 -2.29 -2.54 -3.58
CA LEU A 103 -2.14 -1.16 -4.03
C LEU A 103 -2.65 -0.92 -5.46
N PRO A 104 -2.36 -1.76 -6.47
CA PRO A 104 -2.88 -1.54 -7.81
C PRO A 104 -4.41 -1.59 -7.88
N ALA A 105 -5.04 -2.51 -7.12
CA ALA A 105 -6.48 -2.64 -7.07
C ALA A 105 -7.14 -1.42 -6.41
N LEU A 106 -6.61 -0.93 -5.29
CA LEU A 106 -7.10 0.26 -4.58
C LEU A 106 -6.97 1.53 -5.44
N LEU A 107 -5.81 1.73 -6.07
CA LEU A 107 -5.59 2.88 -6.96
C LEU A 107 -6.52 2.82 -8.18
N PHE A 108 -6.74 1.63 -8.73
CA PHE A 108 -7.68 1.44 -9.84
C PHE A 108 -9.11 1.74 -9.42
N GLU A 109 -9.59 1.20 -8.31
CA GLU A 109 -10.94 1.46 -7.78
C GLU A 109 -11.17 2.95 -7.56
N SER A 110 -10.25 3.62 -6.86
CA SER A 110 -10.35 5.05 -6.57
C SER A 110 -10.36 5.90 -7.84
N SER A 111 -9.47 5.61 -8.78
CA SER A 111 -9.40 6.37 -10.04
C SER A 111 -10.59 6.12 -10.96
N PHE A 112 -11.10 4.87 -11.00
CA PHE A 112 -12.23 4.49 -11.85
C PHE A 112 -13.57 4.99 -11.32
N SER A 113 -13.70 5.17 -10.01
CA SER A 113 -14.92 5.69 -9.38
C SER A 113 -15.14 7.20 -9.60
N MET A 114 -14.09 7.93 -9.99
CA MET A 114 -14.15 9.38 -10.17
C MET A 114 -14.76 9.79 -11.53
N GLU A 115 -15.65 10.76 -11.51
CA GLU A 115 -16.25 11.33 -12.74
C GLU A 115 -15.23 12.19 -13.50
N VAL A 116 -14.88 11.83 -14.73
CA VAL A 116 -13.90 12.55 -15.59
C VAL A 116 -14.21 14.03 -15.75
N HIS A 117 -15.52 14.38 -15.84
CA HIS A 117 -15.95 15.77 -15.96
C HIS A 117 -15.58 16.61 -14.71
N GLN A 118 -15.77 16.03 -13.52
CA GLN A 118 -15.40 16.68 -12.25
C GLN A 118 -13.90 16.78 -12.11
N ILE A 119 -13.15 15.74 -12.48
CA ILE A 119 -11.68 15.75 -12.48
C ILE A 119 -11.17 16.93 -13.32
N LYS A 120 -11.60 17.06 -14.58
CA LYS A 120 -11.18 18.15 -15.47
C LYS A 120 -11.45 19.54 -14.87
N ARG A 121 -12.55 19.69 -14.15
CA ARG A 121 -12.93 20.97 -13.51
C ARG A 121 -12.11 21.30 -12.28
N CYS A 122 -11.62 20.28 -11.56
CA CYS A 122 -10.95 20.43 -10.27
C CYS A 122 -9.45 20.10 -10.31
N ILE A 123 -8.92 19.69 -11.46
CA ILE A 123 -7.56 19.18 -11.61
C ILE A 123 -6.49 20.13 -11.07
N MET A 124 -6.68 21.44 -11.28
CA MET A 124 -5.73 22.46 -10.79
C MET A 124 -5.73 22.54 -9.28
N GLN A 125 -6.87 22.39 -8.63
CA GLN A 125 -6.99 22.37 -7.17
C GLN A 125 -6.35 21.11 -6.59
N MET A 126 -6.62 19.93 -7.19
CA MET A 126 -6.02 18.66 -6.82
C MET A 126 -4.49 18.73 -6.93
N PHE A 127 -3.98 19.24 -8.06
CA PHE A 127 -2.55 19.36 -8.30
C PHE A 127 -1.86 20.31 -7.29
N LEU A 128 -2.51 21.42 -6.94
CA LEU A 128 -1.98 22.40 -6.01
C LEU A 128 -1.93 21.85 -4.58
N LEU A 129 -2.91 21.04 -4.20
CA LEU A 129 -2.94 20.37 -2.89
C LEU A 129 -1.94 19.21 -2.83
N ALA A 130 -1.95 18.34 -3.82
CA ALA A 130 -1.11 17.14 -3.86
C ALA A 130 0.37 17.41 -4.16
N GLY A 131 0.72 18.52 -4.81
CA GLY A 131 2.10 18.92 -5.08
C GLY A 131 2.65 19.87 -4.00
N PRO A 132 2.46 21.18 -4.16
CA PRO A 132 2.94 22.19 -3.20
C PRO A 132 2.41 21.97 -1.78
N GLY A 133 1.15 21.52 -1.62
CA GLY A 133 0.56 21.24 -0.31
C GLY A 133 1.31 20.16 0.46
N VAL A 134 1.61 19.03 -0.20
CA VAL A 134 2.39 17.94 0.39
C VAL A 134 3.80 18.38 0.75
N LEU A 135 4.46 19.19 -0.08
CA LEU A 135 5.78 19.71 0.27
C LEU A 135 5.73 20.59 1.50
N ILE A 136 4.78 21.53 1.61
CA ILE A 136 4.59 22.37 2.79
C ILE A 136 4.33 21.49 4.02
N SER A 137 3.44 20.52 3.91
CA SER A 137 3.14 19.56 4.98
C SER A 137 4.39 18.78 5.42
N THR A 138 5.18 18.28 4.47
CA THR A 138 6.44 17.58 4.73
C THR A 138 7.42 18.44 5.53
N PHE A 139 7.61 19.70 5.14
CA PHE A 139 8.51 20.60 5.85
C PHE A 139 7.97 20.98 7.23
N CYS A 140 6.68 21.25 7.36
CA CYS A 140 6.06 21.57 8.64
C CYS A 140 6.13 20.38 9.61
N LEU A 141 5.76 19.17 9.16
CA LEU A 141 5.84 17.97 9.97
C LEU A 141 7.29 17.59 10.30
N GLY A 142 8.20 17.68 9.33
CA GLY A 142 9.62 17.43 9.54
C GLY A 142 10.23 18.38 10.55
N ALA A 143 9.87 19.67 10.50
CA ALA A 143 10.29 20.67 11.50
C ALA A 143 9.68 20.39 12.88
N ALA A 144 8.39 20.06 12.95
CA ALA A 144 7.72 19.70 14.19
C ALA A 144 8.38 18.46 14.83
N LEU A 145 8.66 17.42 14.05
CA LEU A 145 9.35 16.23 14.53
C LEU A 145 10.76 16.53 15.04
N LYS A 146 11.50 17.41 14.35
CA LYS A 146 12.85 17.79 14.77
C LYS A 146 12.87 18.62 16.03
N LEU A 147 11.90 19.54 16.22
CA LEU A 147 11.88 20.50 17.31
C LEU A 147 11.13 20.01 18.55
N ALA A 148 10.02 19.26 18.35
CA ALA A 148 9.17 18.82 19.46
C ALA A 148 9.66 17.53 20.12
N PHE A 149 10.35 16.65 19.40
CA PHE A 149 10.81 15.39 19.95
C PHE A 149 12.26 15.45 20.44
N PRO A 150 12.59 14.84 21.59
CA PRO A 150 13.93 14.89 22.18
C PRO A 150 14.94 13.97 21.48
N TYR A 151 14.63 13.52 20.28
CA TYR A 151 15.52 12.66 19.50
C TYR A 151 16.56 13.49 18.74
N ASN A 152 17.82 13.08 18.79
CA ASN A 152 18.90 13.70 18.02
C ASN A 152 18.87 13.29 16.52
N TRP A 153 17.70 13.35 15.91
CA TRP A 153 17.56 13.03 14.48
C TRP A 153 18.16 14.12 13.61
N SER A 154 18.73 13.69 12.47
CA SER A 154 19.16 14.64 11.47
C SER A 154 17.95 15.30 10.78
N TRP A 155 18.13 16.50 10.23
CA TRP A 155 17.09 17.16 9.43
C TRP A 155 16.60 16.27 8.29
N LYS A 156 17.51 15.50 7.66
CA LYS A 156 17.17 14.58 6.58
C LYS A 156 16.23 13.45 7.05
N THR A 157 16.49 12.89 8.21
CA THR A 157 15.65 11.84 8.81
C THR A 157 14.28 12.38 9.23
N SER A 158 14.23 13.58 9.81
CA SER A 158 12.97 14.20 10.19
C SER A 158 12.11 14.57 8.99
N LEU A 159 12.72 15.06 7.90
CA LEU A 159 12.02 15.34 6.65
C LEU A 159 11.59 14.06 5.93
N LEU A 160 12.37 12.98 6.02
CA LEU A 160 11.98 11.66 5.50
C LEU A 160 10.68 11.18 6.14
N LEU A 161 10.62 11.22 7.47
CA LEU A 161 9.41 10.84 8.21
C LEU A 161 8.27 11.84 8.00
N GLY A 162 8.55 13.14 7.92
CA GLY A 162 7.58 14.15 7.57
C GLY A 162 6.94 13.93 6.21
N GLY A 163 7.75 13.54 5.20
CA GLY A 163 7.26 13.18 3.86
C GLY A 163 6.36 11.94 3.87
N LEU A 164 6.73 10.94 4.65
CA LEU A 164 5.92 9.74 4.82
C LEU A 164 4.56 10.05 5.48
N LEU A 165 4.56 10.87 6.53
CA LEU A 165 3.36 11.24 7.27
C LEU A 165 2.49 12.28 6.56
N SER A 166 3.00 12.96 5.53
CA SER A 166 2.22 13.93 4.75
C SER A 166 1.27 13.29 3.74
N ALA A 167 1.49 12.02 3.39
CA ALA A 167 0.55 11.23 2.61
C ALA A 167 -0.58 10.76 3.52
N THR A 168 -1.77 11.29 3.31
CA THR A 168 -2.97 10.93 4.08
C THR A 168 -4.03 10.34 3.17
N ASP A 169 -4.65 9.24 3.61
CA ASP A 169 -5.77 8.62 2.91
C ASP A 169 -7.10 9.12 3.52
N PRO A 170 -7.93 9.85 2.77
CA PRO A 170 -9.19 10.40 3.24
C PRO A 170 -10.37 9.44 3.14
N VAL A 171 -10.17 8.12 2.95
CA VAL A 171 -11.26 7.14 2.76
C VAL A 171 -12.37 7.31 3.81
N ALA A 172 -12.00 7.42 5.08
CA ALA A 172 -12.96 7.61 6.16
C ALA A 172 -13.68 8.97 6.07
N VAL A 173 -12.95 10.03 5.70
CA VAL A 173 -13.50 11.38 5.54
C VAL A 173 -14.46 11.43 4.35
N VAL A 174 -14.10 10.84 3.23
CA VAL A 174 -14.94 10.78 2.03
C VAL A 174 -16.21 9.98 2.29
N ALA A 175 -16.12 8.85 2.98
CA ALA A 175 -17.28 8.06 3.36
C ALA A 175 -18.24 8.89 4.23
N LEU A 176 -17.73 9.58 5.23
CA LEU A 176 -18.53 10.45 6.10
C LEU A 176 -19.15 11.62 5.32
N LEU A 177 -18.40 12.26 4.43
CA LEU A 177 -18.91 13.35 3.59
C LEU A 177 -20.05 12.90 2.66
N LYS A 178 -19.93 11.69 2.10
CA LYS A 178 -21.00 11.08 1.29
C LYS A 178 -22.26 10.82 2.12
N GLU A 179 -22.12 10.34 3.36
CA GLU A 179 -23.25 10.13 4.28
C GLU A 179 -23.90 11.45 4.73
N LEU A 180 -23.11 12.51 4.89
CA LEU A 180 -23.61 13.85 5.27
C LEU A 180 -24.20 14.62 4.07
N GLY A 181 -24.19 14.06 2.87
CA GLY A 181 -24.72 14.70 1.68
C GLY A 181 -23.85 15.86 1.15
N ALA A 182 -22.57 15.82 1.41
CA ALA A 182 -21.63 16.83 0.88
C ALA A 182 -21.63 16.86 -0.65
N SER A 183 -21.20 18.00 -1.22
CA SER A 183 -21.19 18.16 -2.67
C SER A 183 -20.25 17.15 -3.34
N LYS A 184 -20.67 16.57 -4.46
CA LYS A 184 -19.84 15.66 -5.27
C LYS A 184 -18.50 16.28 -5.64
N LYS A 185 -18.48 17.61 -5.89
CA LYS A 185 -17.25 18.35 -6.18
C LYS A 185 -16.23 18.25 -5.06
N LEU A 186 -16.66 18.41 -3.80
CA LEU A 186 -15.77 18.33 -2.66
C LEU A 186 -15.21 16.92 -2.50
N SER A 187 -16.05 15.89 -2.58
CA SER A 187 -15.59 14.49 -2.52
C SER A 187 -14.59 14.17 -3.62
N THR A 188 -14.85 14.62 -4.86
CA THR A 188 -13.91 14.39 -5.98
C THR A 188 -12.57 15.11 -5.78
N ILE A 189 -12.56 16.33 -5.22
CA ILE A 189 -11.30 17.04 -4.94
C ILE A 189 -10.49 16.27 -3.89
N ILE A 190 -11.12 15.81 -2.83
CA ILE A 190 -10.45 15.09 -1.74
C ILE A 190 -9.96 13.71 -2.21
N GLU A 191 -10.78 12.95 -2.94
CA GLU A 191 -10.39 11.67 -3.51
C GLU A 191 -9.23 11.82 -4.52
N GLY A 192 -9.30 12.82 -5.39
CA GLY A 192 -8.27 13.05 -6.39
C GLY A 192 -6.98 13.65 -5.81
N GLU A 193 -7.09 14.49 -4.78
CA GLU A 193 -5.92 14.97 -4.03
C GLU A 193 -5.18 13.81 -3.39
N SER A 194 -5.90 12.92 -2.70
CA SER A 194 -5.31 11.74 -2.09
C SER A 194 -4.61 10.83 -3.10
N LEU A 195 -5.25 10.54 -4.21
CA LEU A 195 -4.66 9.70 -5.25
C LEU A 195 -3.35 10.29 -5.81
N MET A 196 -3.28 11.61 -5.98
CA MET A 196 -2.09 12.31 -6.46
C MET A 196 -1.04 12.50 -5.36
N ASN A 197 -1.48 12.67 -4.10
CA ASN A 197 -0.67 12.82 -2.91
C ASN A 197 0.21 11.59 -2.66
N ASP A 198 -0.34 10.37 -2.78
CA ASP A 198 0.42 9.13 -2.66
C ASP A 198 1.61 9.09 -3.63
N GLY A 199 1.38 9.48 -4.89
CA GLY A 199 2.44 9.58 -5.88
C GLY A 199 3.51 10.62 -5.51
N THR A 200 3.11 11.79 -5.02
CA THR A 200 4.02 12.86 -4.60
C THR A 200 4.82 12.43 -3.36
N ALA A 201 4.15 11.80 -2.39
CA ALA A 201 4.79 11.34 -1.16
C ALA A 201 5.84 10.26 -1.42
N ILE A 202 5.59 9.30 -2.32
CA ILE A 202 6.58 8.30 -2.73
C ILE A 202 7.83 8.98 -3.31
N VAL A 203 7.65 10.00 -4.14
CA VAL A 203 8.77 10.73 -4.76
C VAL A 203 9.57 11.52 -3.72
N VAL A 204 8.89 12.21 -2.81
CA VAL A 204 9.50 12.96 -1.70
C VAL A 204 10.22 12.01 -0.74
N TYR A 205 9.60 10.89 -0.38
CA TYR A 205 10.21 9.85 0.43
C TYR A 205 11.50 9.32 -0.20
N GLN A 206 11.47 8.93 -1.48
CA GLN A 206 12.65 8.43 -2.18
C GLN A 206 13.77 9.45 -2.24
N LEU A 207 13.45 10.74 -2.42
CA LEU A 207 14.43 11.82 -2.42
C LEU A 207 15.16 11.89 -1.07
N PHE A 208 14.41 12.02 0.03
CA PHE A 208 15.00 12.13 1.36
C PHE A 208 15.68 10.83 1.80
N TYR A 209 15.16 9.67 1.43
CA TYR A 209 15.80 8.38 1.69
C TYR A 209 17.19 8.29 1.07
N ARG A 210 17.35 8.69 -0.20
CA ARG A 210 18.66 8.76 -0.85
C ARG A 210 19.60 9.75 -0.15
N MET A 211 19.08 10.89 0.30
CA MET A 211 19.87 11.88 1.06
C MET A 211 20.33 11.34 2.43
N VAL A 212 19.52 10.53 3.10
CA VAL A 212 19.89 9.83 4.34
C VAL A 212 20.97 8.80 4.06
N ARG A 213 20.87 8.08 2.92
CA ARG A 213 21.88 7.09 2.47
C ARG A 213 23.20 7.71 2.01
N GLY A 214 23.36 9.02 2.07
CA GLY A 214 24.62 9.70 1.74
C GLY A 214 24.68 10.39 0.39
N TRP A 215 23.54 10.40 -0.37
CA TRP A 215 23.51 11.15 -1.61
C TRP A 215 23.67 12.67 -1.34
N SER A 216 24.60 13.31 -2.05
CA SER A 216 24.81 14.74 -1.92
C SER A 216 23.68 15.51 -2.59
N PHE A 217 23.17 16.54 -1.89
CA PHE A 217 22.12 17.39 -2.43
C PHE A 217 22.66 18.21 -3.61
N ASN A 218 22.08 17.99 -4.79
CA ASN A 218 22.35 18.75 -5.99
C ASN A 218 21.04 19.08 -6.70
N TRP A 219 20.72 20.35 -6.85
CA TRP A 219 19.47 20.81 -7.46
C TRP A 219 19.23 20.21 -8.85
N GLY A 220 20.26 20.16 -9.70
CA GLY A 220 20.14 19.57 -11.03
C GLY A 220 19.77 18.09 -11.00
N ALA A 221 20.39 17.32 -10.11
CA ALA A 221 20.08 15.90 -9.93
C ALA A 221 18.69 15.68 -9.32
N VAL A 222 18.28 16.52 -8.37
CA VAL A 222 16.93 16.48 -7.77
C VAL A 222 15.86 16.77 -8.84
N ILE A 223 16.00 17.85 -9.59
CA ILE A 223 15.04 18.21 -10.64
C ILE A 223 14.97 17.11 -11.72
N LYS A 224 16.13 16.60 -12.15
CA LYS A 224 16.19 15.48 -13.09
C LYS A 224 15.45 14.26 -12.57
N PHE A 225 15.68 13.87 -11.31
CA PHE A 225 15.02 12.74 -10.67
C PHE A 225 13.50 12.95 -10.60
N LEU A 226 13.04 14.09 -10.09
CA LEU A 226 11.62 14.43 -9.99
C LEU A 226 10.95 14.39 -11.37
N THR A 227 11.57 14.99 -12.38
CA THR A 227 11.03 15.02 -13.74
C THR A 227 10.95 13.61 -14.34
N GLN A 228 12.00 12.81 -14.20
CA GLN A 228 12.03 11.43 -14.73
C GLN A 228 10.96 10.55 -14.08
N VAL A 229 10.83 10.62 -12.75
CA VAL A 229 9.85 9.79 -12.02
C VAL A 229 8.43 10.23 -12.34
N SER A 230 8.13 11.51 -12.29
CA SER A 230 6.77 12.03 -12.53
C SER A 230 6.34 11.89 -13.99
N LEU A 231 7.12 12.38 -14.95
CA LEU A 231 6.78 12.27 -16.37
C LEU A 231 6.81 10.83 -16.87
N GLY A 232 7.77 10.03 -16.37
CA GLY A 232 7.82 8.61 -16.69
C GLY A 232 6.57 7.85 -16.24
N ALA A 233 6.04 8.19 -15.07
CA ALA A 233 4.80 7.61 -14.57
C ALA A 233 3.60 7.98 -15.42
N VAL A 234 3.45 9.27 -15.71
CA VAL A 234 2.35 9.77 -16.55
C VAL A 234 2.43 9.15 -17.95
N GLY A 235 3.64 9.09 -18.55
CA GLY A 235 3.85 8.48 -19.86
C GLY A 235 3.46 7.01 -19.91
N ILE A 236 3.87 6.22 -18.93
CA ILE A 236 3.51 4.80 -18.83
C ILE A 236 1.98 4.65 -18.63
N GLY A 237 1.40 5.40 -17.70
CA GLY A 237 -0.04 5.36 -17.46
C GLY A 237 -0.87 5.71 -18.70
N LEU A 238 -0.49 6.76 -19.43
CA LEU A 238 -1.14 7.13 -20.71
C LEU A 238 -0.99 6.05 -21.78
N ALA A 239 0.20 5.45 -21.92
CA ALA A 239 0.44 4.39 -22.90
C ALA A 239 -0.45 3.17 -22.63
N PHE A 240 -0.48 2.70 -21.38
CA PHE A 240 -1.35 1.58 -20.98
C PHE A 240 -2.83 1.94 -21.07
N GLY A 241 -3.22 3.16 -20.69
CA GLY A 241 -4.60 3.64 -20.81
C GLY A 241 -5.09 3.66 -22.26
N ILE A 242 -4.28 4.22 -23.17
CA ILE A 242 -4.60 4.24 -24.61
C ILE A 242 -4.69 2.82 -25.17
N ALA A 243 -3.72 1.96 -24.85
CA ALA A 243 -3.74 0.56 -25.27
C ALA A 243 -4.98 -0.18 -24.77
N SER A 244 -5.39 0.06 -23.51
CA SER A 244 -6.61 -0.51 -22.92
C SER A 244 -7.87 -0.04 -23.67
N VAL A 245 -8.00 1.26 -23.93
CA VAL A 245 -9.16 1.80 -24.65
C VAL A 245 -9.25 1.26 -26.08
N LEU A 246 -8.11 1.17 -26.78
CA LEU A 246 -8.08 0.60 -28.13
C LEU A 246 -8.46 -0.90 -28.10
N TRP A 247 -8.01 -1.66 -27.11
CA TRP A 247 -8.35 -3.06 -26.99
C TRP A 247 -9.84 -3.27 -26.67
N LEU A 248 -10.38 -2.48 -25.72
CA LEU A 248 -11.80 -2.50 -25.36
C LEU A 248 -12.70 -2.18 -26.57
N GLY A 249 -12.23 -1.36 -27.51
CA GLY A 249 -12.95 -1.08 -28.75
C GLY A 249 -13.20 -2.30 -29.65
N PHE A 250 -12.46 -3.38 -29.47
CA PHE A 250 -12.67 -4.67 -30.17
C PHE A 250 -13.56 -5.65 -29.41
N ILE A 251 -13.88 -5.36 -28.14
CA ILE A 251 -14.70 -6.23 -27.29
C ILE A 251 -16.11 -5.63 -27.24
N PHE A 252 -17.10 -6.42 -27.67
CA PHE A 252 -18.49 -6.00 -27.66
C PHE A 252 -19.30 -6.86 -26.70
N ASN A 253 -20.05 -6.22 -25.80
CA ASN A 253 -21.05 -6.82 -24.92
C ASN A 253 -20.55 -7.94 -23.97
N ASP A 254 -19.30 -7.93 -23.55
CA ASP A 254 -18.79 -8.87 -22.54
C ASP A 254 -18.23 -8.09 -21.35
N THR A 255 -19.10 -7.78 -20.39
CA THR A 255 -18.77 -7.04 -19.17
C THR A 255 -17.70 -7.72 -18.33
N VAL A 256 -17.63 -9.06 -18.36
CA VAL A 256 -16.63 -9.82 -17.59
C VAL A 256 -15.24 -9.59 -18.17
N ILE A 257 -15.10 -9.61 -19.49
CA ILE A 257 -13.83 -9.36 -20.17
C ILE A 257 -13.43 -7.89 -19.95
N GLU A 258 -14.37 -6.95 -20.06
CA GLU A 258 -14.10 -5.51 -19.84
C GLU A 258 -13.53 -5.23 -18.43
N ILE A 259 -14.17 -5.75 -17.38
CA ILE A 259 -13.71 -5.59 -16.00
C ILE A 259 -12.37 -6.29 -15.78
N SER A 260 -12.23 -7.52 -16.28
CA SER A 260 -10.99 -8.29 -16.12
C SER A 260 -9.82 -7.64 -16.83
N LEU A 261 -10.03 -7.12 -18.04
CA LEU A 261 -9.01 -6.42 -18.82
C LEU A 261 -8.55 -5.14 -18.16
N THR A 262 -9.48 -4.29 -17.72
CA THR A 262 -9.14 -3.02 -17.05
C THR A 262 -8.35 -3.26 -15.76
N LEU A 263 -8.74 -4.25 -14.96
CA LEU A 263 -8.02 -4.65 -13.77
C LEU A 263 -6.63 -5.21 -14.11
N ALA A 264 -6.53 -6.12 -15.09
CA ALA A 264 -5.25 -6.70 -15.52
C ALA A 264 -4.28 -5.62 -16.02
N VAL A 265 -4.76 -4.65 -16.81
CA VAL A 265 -3.95 -3.53 -17.30
C VAL A 265 -3.41 -2.69 -16.15
N SER A 266 -4.19 -2.43 -15.09
CA SER A 266 -3.72 -1.68 -13.93
C SER A 266 -2.55 -2.38 -13.23
N TYR A 267 -2.63 -3.71 -13.04
CA TYR A 267 -1.53 -4.51 -12.50
C TYR A 267 -0.29 -4.49 -13.39
N VAL A 268 -0.45 -4.72 -14.70
CA VAL A 268 0.68 -4.72 -15.64
C VAL A 268 1.35 -3.34 -15.70
N ALA A 269 0.58 -2.25 -15.71
CA ALA A 269 1.11 -0.89 -15.68
C ALA A 269 1.91 -0.63 -14.39
N TYR A 270 1.37 -1.06 -13.23
CA TYR A 270 2.06 -0.94 -11.95
C TYR A 270 3.39 -1.71 -11.93
N PHE A 271 3.38 -2.99 -12.32
CA PHE A 271 4.60 -3.80 -12.34
C PHE A 271 5.63 -3.35 -13.37
N THR A 272 5.19 -2.81 -14.51
CA THR A 272 6.10 -2.26 -15.52
C THR A 272 6.87 -1.07 -14.96
N ARG A 273 6.22 -0.26 -14.16
CA ARG A 273 6.86 0.85 -13.46
C ARG A 273 7.75 0.36 -12.32
N HIS A 274 7.29 -0.59 -11.53
CA HIS A 274 8.03 -1.14 -10.39
C HIS A 274 9.36 -1.74 -10.84
N LYS A 275 9.40 -2.56 -11.91
CA LYS A 275 10.66 -3.07 -12.48
C LYS A 275 11.61 -1.98 -12.96
N LYS A 276 11.10 -0.92 -13.58
CA LYS A 276 11.93 0.24 -13.98
C LYS A 276 12.33 1.13 -12.81
N GLY A 277 11.53 1.18 -11.74
CA GLY A 277 11.82 1.91 -10.50
C GLY A 277 12.76 1.15 -9.56
N LEU A 278 12.71 -0.20 -9.52
CA LEU A 278 13.67 -1.01 -8.76
C LEU A 278 15.10 -0.86 -9.29
N MET A 279 15.28 -0.61 -10.61
CA MET A 279 16.59 -0.26 -11.16
C MET A 279 17.15 1.07 -10.60
N PHE A 280 16.31 1.86 -9.88
CA PHE A 280 16.70 3.05 -9.12
C PHE A 280 16.75 2.83 -7.60
N LEU A 281 16.33 1.68 -7.10
CA LEU A 281 16.40 1.30 -5.67
C LEU A 281 17.65 0.46 -5.34
N GLU A 282 18.35 -0.08 -6.35
CA GLU A 282 19.56 -0.88 -6.16
C GLU A 282 20.89 -0.07 -6.24
N PHE A 283 20.84 1.27 -6.17
CA PHE A 283 22.06 2.08 -6.08
C PHE A 283 22.00 3.11 -4.96
#